data_07c06c711bc6ef9aaaa6ffd5136f7a4d
#
_entry.id   07c06c711bc6ef9aaaa6ffd5136f7a4d
#
_cell.length_a   1.000
_cell.length_b   1.000
_cell.length_c   1.000
_cell.angle_alpha   90.00
_cell.angle_beta   90.00
_cell.angle_gamma   90.00
#
_symmetry.space_group_name_H-M   'P 1'
#
loop_
_entity.id
_entity.type
_entity.pdbx_description
1 polymer ?
#
loop_
_entity_poly.entity_id
_entity_poly.type
_entity_poly.pdbx_seq_one_letter_code
_entity_poly.pdbx_strand_id
1 'polypeptide(L)'
;PGQLGSIREMTERRIMKRRIIGIRERLPLLESLPLSVQHLTAMFGATILVPILLGVNPAIALLMNGIGTLIYSWITRGGIPAYLGSSFAFIAPVMLISARNGGFSHAQSGFIFFGLFFILISFVVYRWGSEWIDIVMPPAVMGAVVAIIGLELAPIAAQQAGLMAREATAPHALLVSMFTLG
;
A
#
# COMPACT_ATOMS: atom_id res chain seq x y z
N PRO A 1 2.04 30.60 36.42
CA PRO A 1 1.35 29.29 36.43
C PRO A 1 0.10 29.29 35.56
N GLY A 2 -0.57 30.46 35.30
CA GLY A 2 -1.82 30.53 34.55
C GLY A 2 -1.72 30.37 33.02
N GLN A 3 -0.62 30.77 32.41
CA GLN A 3 -0.49 30.69 30.94
C GLN A 3 -0.24 29.27 30.41
N LEU A 4 0.49 28.42 31.13
CA LEU A 4 0.73 27.02 30.76
C LEU A 4 -0.57 26.19 30.81
N GLY A 5 -1.46 26.48 31.78
CA GLY A 5 -2.78 25.85 31.85
C GLY A 5 -3.68 26.21 30.66
N SER A 6 -3.68 27.46 30.25
CA SER A 6 -4.45 27.98 29.11
C SER A 6 -3.97 27.41 27.78
N ILE A 7 -2.66 27.28 27.58
CA ILE A 7 -2.07 26.69 26.35
C ILE A 7 -2.41 25.18 26.27
N ARG A 8 -2.33 24.49 27.41
CA ARG A 8 -2.68 23.06 27.47
C ARG A 8 -4.16 22.82 27.17
N GLU A 9 -5.05 23.66 27.74
CA GLU A 9 -6.49 23.59 27.47
C GLU A 9 -6.84 23.95 26.03
N MET A 10 -6.16 24.93 25.43
CA MET A 10 -6.33 25.26 24.01
C MET A 10 -5.80 24.16 23.10
N THR A 11 -4.72 23.51 23.47
CA THR A 11 -4.15 22.38 22.72
C THR A 11 -5.06 21.14 22.82
N GLU A 12 -5.59 20.84 24.00
CA GLU A 12 -6.57 19.76 24.19
C GLU A 12 -7.88 20.03 23.46
N ARG A 13 -8.38 21.26 23.49
CA ARG A 13 -9.57 21.67 22.71
C ARG A 13 -9.31 21.60 21.21
N ARG A 14 -8.11 21.88 20.74
CA ARG A 14 -7.71 21.76 19.33
C ARG A 14 -7.58 20.31 18.91
N ILE A 15 -7.10 19.43 19.78
CA ILE A 15 -7.02 17.98 19.54
C ILE A 15 -8.42 17.36 19.55
N MET A 16 -9.30 17.78 20.46
CA MET A 16 -10.68 17.30 20.54
C MET A 16 -11.59 17.80 19.39
N LYS A 17 -11.20 18.86 18.68
CA LYS A 17 -11.89 19.36 17.47
C LYS A 17 -11.48 18.63 16.19
N ARG A 18 -10.67 17.57 16.24
CA ARG A 18 -10.49 16.70 15.08
C ARG A 18 -11.81 15.96 14.85
N ARG A 19 -12.57 16.47 13.89
CA ARG A 19 -13.81 15.84 13.44
C ARG A 19 -13.45 14.42 12.96
N ILE A 20 -13.88 13.42 13.70
CA ILE A 20 -13.79 12.02 13.27
C ILE A 20 -14.90 11.81 12.26
N ILE A 21 -14.51 11.55 11.01
CA ILE A 21 -15.45 11.34 9.92
C ILE A 21 -15.80 9.85 9.90
N GLY A 22 -17.07 9.54 10.08
CA GLY A 22 -17.55 8.16 10.00
C GLY A 22 -17.56 7.64 8.55
N ILE A 23 -17.42 6.32 8.37
CA ILE A 23 -17.34 5.65 7.06
C ILE A 23 -18.55 5.98 6.17
N ARG A 24 -19.70 6.25 6.74
CA ARG A 24 -20.94 6.60 6.02
C ARG A 24 -21.17 8.11 5.86
N GLU A 25 -20.32 8.93 6.45
CA GLU A 25 -20.43 10.38 6.35
C GLU A 25 -19.85 10.86 5.03
N ARG A 26 -20.63 11.61 4.25
CA ARG A 26 -20.16 12.20 2.99
C ARG A 26 -19.51 13.54 3.30
N LEU A 27 -18.24 13.65 2.98
CA LEU A 27 -17.52 14.91 3.00
C LEU A 27 -18.03 15.85 1.89
N PRO A 28 -18.06 17.16 2.13
CA PRO A 28 -18.27 18.12 1.07
C PRO A 28 -17.19 17.98 0.00
N LEU A 29 -17.55 18.20 -1.27
CA LEU A 29 -16.65 17.99 -2.42
C LEU A 29 -15.34 18.78 -2.29
N LEU A 30 -15.36 19.98 -1.70
CA LEU A 30 -14.17 20.79 -1.50
C LEU A 30 -13.14 20.14 -0.56
N GLU A 31 -13.58 19.41 0.45
CA GLU A 31 -12.70 18.71 1.40
C GLU A 31 -12.28 17.33 0.88
N SER A 32 -13.15 16.67 0.11
CA SER A 32 -12.87 15.34 -0.43
C SER A 32 -11.89 15.38 -1.60
N LEU A 33 -11.85 16.45 -2.39
CA LEU A 33 -11.03 16.58 -3.58
C LEU A 33 -9.52 16.55 -3.28
N PRO A 34 -8.98 17.36 -2.34
CA PRO A 34 -7.57 17.29 -1.96
C PRO A 34 -7.21 15.92 -1.33
N LEU A 35 -8.10 15.32 -0.53
CA LEU A 35 -7.87 13.99 0.03
C LEU A 35 -7.81 12.91 -1.05
N SER A 36 -8.66 13.00 -2.07
CA SER A 36 -8.67 12.09 -3.21
C SER A 36 -7.39 12.21 -4.05
N VAL A 37 -6.92 13.43 -4.29
CA VAL A 37 -5.65 13.69 -4.99
C VAL A 37 -4.48 13.15 -4.18
N GLN A 38 -4.44 13.40 -2.88
CA GLN A 38 -3.42 12.86 -1.98
C GLN A 38 -3.39 11.32 -2.02
N HIS A 39 -4.56 10.68 -1.94
CA HIS A 39 -4.67 9.23 -2.00
C HIS A 39 -4.21 8.68 -3.36
N LEU A 40 -4.64 9.30 -4.45
CA LEU A 40 -4.20 8.96 -5.80
C LEU A 40 -2.68 9.02 -5.92
N THR A 41 -2.07 10.12 -5.46
CA THR A 41 -0.62 10.32 -5.52
C THR A 41 0.13 9.27 -4.69
N ALA A 42 -0.36 8.97 -3.49
CA ALA A 42 0.25 7.96 -2.61
C ALA A 42 0.21 6.54 -3.21
N MET A 43 -0.89 6.18 -3.90
CA MET A 43 -1.07 4.85 -4.49
C MET A 43 -0.44 4.71 -5.88
N PHE A 44 -0.23 5.82 -6.58
CA PHE A 44 0.25 5.85 -7.95
C PHE A 44 1.63 5.17 -8.10
N GLY A 45 2.56 5.50 -7.19
CA GLY A 45 3.91 4.96 -7.21
C GLY A 45 3.93 3.43 -7.18
N ALA A 46 3.28 2.82 -6.19
CA ALA A 46 3.22 1.38 -6.05
C ALA A 46 2.49 0.71 -7.22
N THR A 47 1.40 1.31 -7.69
CA THR A 47 0.55 0.73 -8.73
C THR A 47 1.26 0.66 -10.09
N ILE A 48 2.18 1.56 -10.38
CA ILE A 48 2.96 1.57 -11.63
C ILE A 48 4.31 0.88 -11.46
N LEU A 49 5.01 1.14 -10.37
CA LEU A 49 6.35 0.63 -10.14
C LEU A 49 6.39 -0.90 -10.06
N VAL A 50 5.46 -1.51 -9.32
CA VAL A 50 5.44 -2.97 -9.15
C VAL A 50 5.28 -3.71 -10.48
N PRO A 51 4.31 -3.39 -11.35
CA PRO A 51 4.21 -4.02 -12.65
C PRO A 51 5.47 -3.86 -13.52
N ILE A 52 6.09 -2.67 -13.51
CA ILE A 52 7.33 -2.42 -14.26
C ILE A 52 8.45 -3.33 -13.77
N LEU A 53 8.66 -3.43 -12.45
CA LEU A 53 9.68 -4.30 -11.85
C LEU A 53 9.46 -5.78 -12.17
N LEU A 54 8.20 -6.18 -12.30
CA LEU A 54 7.83 -7.57 -12.64
C LEU A 54 7.75 -7.84 -14.15
N GLY A 55 8.05 -6.85 -15.00
CA GLY A 55 7.96 -6.99 -16.45
C GLY A 55 6.53 -7.13 -16.99
N VAL A 56 5.53 -6.67 -16.21
CA VAL A 56 4.11 -6.71 -16.59
C VAL A 56 3.69 -5.34 -17.12
N ASN A 57 2.78 -5.32 -18.10
CA ASN A 57 2.26 -4.07 -18.62
C ASN A 57 1.46 -3.31 -17.53
N PRO A 58 1.88 -2.09 -17.14
CA PRO A 58 1.22 -1.32 -16.09
C PRO A 58 -0.24 -0.99 -16.40
N ALA A 59 -0.61 -0.83 -17.68
CA ALA A 59 -1.98 -0.54 -18.07
C ALA A 59 -2.94 -1.71 -17.74
N ILE A 60 -2.48 -2.94 -17.94
CA ILE A 60 -3.25 -4.14 -17.58
C ILE A 60 -3.38 -4.24 -16.06
N ALA A 61 -2.31 -4.00 -15.33
CA ALA A 61 -2.33 -4.01 -13.86
C ALA A 61 -3.29 -2.95 -13.30
N LEU A 62 -3.26 -1.73 -13.84
CA LEU A 62 -4.19 -0.65 -13.48
C LEU A 62 -5.64 -1.04 -13.74
N LEU A 63 -5.92 -1.60 -14.91
CA LEU A 63 -7.27 -2.06 -15.26
C LEU A 63 -7.76 -3.12 -14.27
N MET A 64 -6.94 -4.11 -13.97
CA MET A 64 -7.30 -5.19 -13.04
C MET A 64 -7.45 -4.70 -11.60
N ASN A 65 -6.60 -3.77 -11.16
CA ASN A 65 -6.75 -3.12 -9.85
C ASN A 65 -8.07 -2.33 -9.76
N GLY A 66 -8.45 -1.63 -10.84
CA GLY A 66 -9.73 -0.92 -10.92
C GLY A 66 -10.91 -1.88 -10.82
N ILE A 67 -10.92 -2.94 -11.63
CA ILE A 67 -11.97 -3.98 -11.61
C ILE A 67 -12.04 -4.64 -10.23
N GLY A 68 -10.89 -5.03 -9.66
CA GLY A 68 -10.82 -5.64 -8.34
C GLY A 68 -11.38 -4.73 -7.24
N THR A 69 -11.05 -3.43 -7.29
CA THR A 69 -11.56 -2.43 -6.34
C THR A 69 -13.07 -2.25 -6.46
N LEU A 70 -13.61 -2.24 -7.68
CA LEU A 70 -15.06 -2.15 -7.91
C LEU A 70 -15.79 -3.38 -7.38
N ILE A 71 -15.28 -4.59 -7.65
CA ILE A 71 -15.84 -5.85 -7.14
C ILE A 71 -15.81 -5.85 -5.61
N TYR A 72 -14.68 -5.46 -5.02
CA TYR A 72 -14.53 -5.35 -3.57
C TYR A 72 -15.55 -4.37 -2.96
N SER A 73 -15.65 -3.17 -3.53
CA SER A 73 -16.61 -2.16 -3.10
C SER A 73 -18.06 -2.65 -3.19
N TRP A 74 -18.39 -3.40 -4.23
CA TRP A 74 -19.70 -4.01 -4.41
C TRP A 74 -19.99 -5.09 -3.34
N ILE A 75 -19.05 -6.01 -3.11
CA ILE A 75 -19.18 -7.08 -2.10
C ILE A 75 -19.31 -6.49 -0.70
N THR A 76 -18.49 -5.49 -0.35
CA THR A 76 -18.52 -4.83 0.97
C THR A 76 -19.64 -3.80 1.10
N ARG A 77 -20.46 -3.61 0.06
CA ARG A 77 -21.54 -2.59 0.00
C ARG A 77 -21.05 -1.19 0.37
N GLY A 78 -19.81 -0.85 0.01
CA GLY A 78 -19.17 0.41 0.36
C GLY A 78 -18.89 0.61 1.86
N GLY A 79 -19.00 -0.46 2.67
CA GLY A 79 -18.77 -0.38 4.11
C GLY A 79 -17.29 -0.27 4.52
N ILE A 80 -16.38 -0.65 3.62
CA ILE A 80 -14.94 -0.59 3.85
C ILE A 80 -14.30 0.14 2.66
N PRO A 81 -13.92 1.42 2.82
CA PRO A 81 -13.24 2.15 1.75
C PRO A 81 -11.79 1.67 1.66
N ALA A 82 -11.51 0.81 0.70
CA ALA A 82 -10.16 0.35 0.42
C ALA A 82 -9.92 0.31 -1.10
N TYR A 83 -8.69 0.65 -1.50
CA TYR A 83 -8.19 0.49 -2.84
C TYR A 83 -7.36 -0.78 -2.92
N LEU A 84 -7.67 -1.65 -3.88
CA LEU A 84 -6.89 -2.86 -4.15
C LEU A 84 -5.84 -2.53 -5.21
N GLY A 85 -4.62 -2.30 -4.75
CA GLY A 85 -3.47 -1.99 -5.60
C GLY A 85 -2.39 -3.07 -5.55
N SER A 86 -1.31 -2.83 -6.29
CA SER A 86 -0.14 -3.69 -6.29
C SER A 86 0.55 -3.67 -4.92
N SER A 87 1.05 -4.83 -4.48
CA SER A 87 1.73 -4.98 -3.20
C SER A 87 3.23 -5.22 -3.40
N PHE A 88 4.05 -4.46 -2.70
CA PHE A 88 5.51 -4.63 -2.67
C PHE A 88 5.94 -5.98 -2.07
N ALA A 89 5.13 -6.58 -1.19
CA ALA A 89 5.43 -7.87 -0.57
C ALA A 89 5.57 -9.01 -1.58
N PHE A 90 4.98 -8.89 -2.77
CA PHE A 90 5.06 -9.92 -3.81
C PHE A 90 6.26 -9.78 -4.75
N ILE A 91 7.02 -8.68 -4.69
CA ILE A 91 8.13 -8.44 -5.62
C ILE A 91 9.18 -9.53 -5.48
N ALA A 92 9.73 -9.73 -4.28
CA ALA A 92 10.78 -10.71 -4.05
C ALA A 92 10.36 -12.15 -4.39
N PRO A 93 9.21 -12.68 -3.92
CA PRO A 93 8.75 -14.02 -4.28
C PRO A 93 8.52 -14.20 -5.79
N VAL A 94 7.93 -13.20 -6.46
CA VAL A 94 7.65 -13.27 -7.89
C VAL A 94 8.94 -13.22 -8.71
N MET A 95 9.88 -12.35 -8.34
CA MET A 95 11.19 -12.29 -9.01
C MET A 95 11.96 -13.61 -8.85
N LEU A 96 11.93 -14.22 -7.67
CA LEU A 96 12.57 -15.51 -7.41
C LEU A 96 11.98 -16.64 -8.27
N ILE A 97 10.65 -16.71 -8.36
CA ILE A 97 9.95 -17.72 -9.18
C ILE A 97 10.22 -17.47 -10.66
N SER A 98 10.14 -16.22 -11.11
CA SER A 98 10.35 -15.85 -12.50
C SER A 98 11.77 -16.16 -12.97
N ALA A 99 12.78 -15.95 -12.10
CA ALA A 99 14.17 -16.25 -12.40
C ALA A 99 14.45 -17.76 -12.51
N ARG A 100 13.75 -18.58 -11.74
CA ARG A 100 13.93 -20.06 -11.73
C ARG A 100 13.15 -20.76 -12.84
N ASN A 101 11.96 -20.33 -13.13
CA ASN A 101 10.97 -21.07 -13.94
C ASN A 101 10.64 -20.40 -15.30
N GLY A 102 11.36 -19.37 -15.71
CA GLY A 102 11.23 -18.80 -17.06
C GLY A 102 10.07 -17.84 -17.27
N GLY A 103 9.64 -17.10 -16.25
CA GLY A 103 8.76 -15.97 -16.47
C GLY A 103 7.63 -15.75 -15.47
N PHE A 104 6.96 -14.62 -15.62
CA PHE A 104 5.87 -14.17 -14.76
C PHE A 104 4.66 -15.13 -14.77
N SER A 105 4.42 -15.85 -15.86
CA SER A 105 3.28 -16.78 -15.98
C SER A 105 3.26 -17.86 -14.90
N HIS A 106 4.44 -18.31 -14.45
CA HIS A 106 4.54 -19.28 -13.37
C HIS A 106 4.17 -18.70 -12.01
N ALA A 107 4.41 -17.40 -11.81
CA ALA A 107 4.00 -16.70 -10.60
C ALA A 107 2.48 -16.48 -10.53
N GLN A 108 1.79 -16.42 -11.68
CA GLN A 108 0.34 -16.22 -11.71
C GLN A 108 -0.43 -17.36 -11.04
N SER A 109 0.03 -18.61 -11.19
CA SER A 109 -0.57 -19.75 -10.48
C SER A 109 -0.47 -19.58 -8.97
N GLY A 110 0.65 -19.04 -8.47
CA GLY A 110 0.83 -18.73 -7.07
C GLY A 110 -0.20 -17.73 -6.53
N PHE A 111 -0.56 -16.71 -7.32
CA PHE A 111 -1.60 -15.75 -6.92
C PHE A 111 -2.99 -16.41 -6.80
N ILE A 112 -3.30 -17.37 -7.67
CA ILE A 112 -4.57 -18.12 -7.60
C ILE A 112 -4.60 -18.94 -6.30
N PHE A 113 -3.54 -19.69 -6.01
CA PHE A 113 -3.44 -20.44 -4.74
C PHE A 113 -3.50 -19.55 -3.51
N PHE A 114 -2.84 -18.40 -3.56
CA PHE A 114 -2.87 -17.41 -2.49
C PHE A 114 -4.29 -16.87 -2.28
N GLY A 115 -5.01 -16.56 -3.36
CA GLY A 115 -6.42 -16.16 -3.29
C GLY A 115 -7.33 -17.21 -2.67
N LEU A 116 -7.17 -18.48 -3.06
CA LEU A 116 -7.90 -19.60 -2.48
C LEU A 116 -7.58 -19.78 -0.99
N PHE A 117 -6.33 -19.63 -0.61
CA PHE A 117 -5.90 -19.67 0.78
C PHE A 117 -6.58 -18.57 1.62
N PHE A 118 -6.68 -17.34 1.08
CA PHE A 118 -7.39 -16.27 1.78
C PHE A 118 -8.90 -16.49 1.88
N ILE A 119 -9.52 -17.15 0.90
CA ILE A 119 -10.93 -17.56 0.99
C ILE A 119 -11.09 -18.55 2.14
N LEU A 120 -10.18 -19.51 2.29
CA LEU A 120 -10.18 -20.46 3.39
C LEU A 120 -10.01 -19.76 4.74
N ILE A 121 -9.06 -18.84 4.87
CA ILE A 121 -8.88 -18.01 6.07
C ILE A 121 -10.14 -17.20 6.38
N SER A 122 -10.77 -16.61 5.36
CA SER A 122 -12.03 -15.87 5.53
C SER A 122 -13.15 -16.76 6.09
N PHE A 123 -13.24 -17.99 5.63
CA PHE A 123 -14.20 -18.97 6.17
C PHE A 123 -13.89 -19.33 7.63
N VAL A 124 -12.60 -19.49 7.97
CA VAL A 124 -12.15 -19.73 9.34
C VAL A 124 -12.55 -18.57 10.26
N VAL A 125 -12.28 -17.32 9.81
CA VAL A 125 -12.66 -16.10 10.55
C VAL A 125 -14.17 -16.00 10.71
N TYR A 126 -14.93 -16.32 9.67
CA TYR A 126 -16.40 -16.34 9.75
C TYR A 126 -16.92 -17.35 10.78
N ARG A 127 -16.27 -18.52 10.92
CA ARG A 127 -16.71 -19.60 11.81
C ARG A 127 -16.27 -19.44 13.26
N TRP A 128 -15.04 -18.93 13.49
CA TRP A 128 -14.40 -18.86 14.80
C TRP A 128 -14.11 -17.44 15.30
N GLY A 129 -14.45 -16.43 14.50
CA GLY A 129 -14.17 -15.04 14.84
C GLY A 129 -12.74 -14.61 14.50
N SER A 130 -12.41 -13.36 14.82
CA SER A 130 -11.12 -12.74 14.48
C SER A 130 -10.12 -12.69 15.64
N GLU A 131 -10.51 -13.07 16.86
CA GLU A 131 -9.67 -12.90 18.07
C GLU A 131 -8.33 -13.66 17.99
N TRP A 132 -8.32 -14.83 17.30
CA TRP A 132 -7.10 -15.61 17.10
C TRP A 132 -6.08 -14.90 16.19
N ILE A 133 -6.53 -13.99 15.33
CA ILE A 133 -5.65 -13.22 14.45
C ILE A 133 -4.75 -12.31 15.28
N ASP A 134 -5.27 -11.65 16.29
CA ASP A 134 -4.50 -10.77 17.17
C ASP A 134 -3.45 -11.54 17.97
N ILE A 135 -3.67 -12.82 18.22
CA ILE A 135 -2.71 -13.72 18.88
C ILE A 135 -1.60 -14.15 17.91
N VAL A 136 -1.98 -14.53 16.67
CA VAL A 136 -1.03 -15.03 15.66
C VAL A 136 -0.25 -13.88 15.02
N MET A 137 -0.90 -12.72 14.83
CA MET A 137 -0.33 -11.54 14.19
C MET A 137 -0.46 -10.29 15.07
N PRO A 138 0.21 -10.25 16.24
CA PRO A 138 0.19 -9.07 17.09
C PRO A 138 0.78 -7.85 16.36
N PRO A 139 0.40 -6.61 16.71
CA PRO A 139 0.84 -5.38 16.06
C PRO A 139 2.36 -5.25 15.92
N ALA A 140 3.12 -5.79 16.87
CA ALA A 140 4.59 -5.80 16.82
C ALA A 140 5.13 -6.64 15.65
N VAL A 141 4.53 -7.80 15.39
CA VAL A 141 4.90 -8.67 14.26
C VAL A 141 4.54 -8.00 12.93
N MET A 142 3.37 -7.37 12.85
CA MET A 142 2.95 -6.61 11.67
C MET A 142 3.93 -5.47 11.36
N GLY A 143 4.33 -4.71 12.40
CA GLY A 143 5.34 -3.66 12.25
C GLY A 143 6.70 -4.18 11.79
N ALA A 144 7.16 -5.32 12.33
CA ALA A 144 8.41 -5.94 11.91
C ALA A 144 8.37 -6.41 10.45
N VAL A 145 7.27 -7.02 10.01
CA VAL A 145 7.09 -7.46 8.60
C VAL A 145 7.13 -6.26 7.65
N VAL A 146 6.45 -5.17 7.97
CA VAL A 146 6.47 -3.94 7.15
C VAL A 146 7.87 -3.34 7.09
N ALA A 147 8.60 -3.33 8.21
CA ALA A 147 9.98 -2.85 8.26
C ALA A 147 10.91 -3.70 7.39
N ILE A 148 10.79 -5.03 7.44
CA ILE A 148 11.58 -5.95 6.60
C ILE A 148 11.29 -5.71 5.12
N ILE A 149 10.03 -5.59 4.71
CA ILE A 149 9.66 -5.28 3.33
C ILE A 149 10.29 -3.95 2.88
N GLY A 150 10.25 -2.92 3.72
CA GLY A 150 10.88 -1.64 3.42
C GLY A 150 12.39 -1.73 3.24
N LEU A 151 13.08 -2.49 4.09
CA LEU A 151 14.52 -2.73 4.00
C LEU A 151 14.90 -3.55 2.76
N GLU A 152 14.10 -4.53 2.39
CA GLU A 152 14.31 -5.33 1.16
C GLU A 152 14.19 -4.48 -0.11
N LEU A 153 13.34 -3.47 -0.09
CA LEU A 153 13.15 -2.55 -1.22
C LEU A 153 14.16 -1.41 -1.27
N ALA A 154 14.91 -1.17 -0.20
CA ALA A 154 15.88 -0.08 -0.15
C ALA A 154 16.94 -0.13 -1.28
N PRO A 155 17.55 -1.28 -1.62
CA PRO A 155 18.47 -1.38 -2.75
C PRO A 155 17.82 -1.05 -4.09
N ILE A 156 16.57 -1.50 -4.29
CA ILE A 156 15.80 -1.21 -5.52
C ILE A 156 15.52 0.28 -5.62
N ALA A 157 15.10 0.91 -4.53
CA ALA A 157 14.87 2.34 -4.47
C ALA A 157 16.16 3.13 -4.75
N ALA A 158 17.28 2.72 -4.18
CA ALA A 158 18.59 3.34 -4.41
C ALA A 158 19.05 3.22 -5.88
N GLN A 159 18.81 2.08 -6.53
CA GLN A 159 19.06 1.90 -7.96
C GLN A 159 18.17 2.80 -8.82
N GLN A 160 16.89 2.87 -8.52
CA GLN A 160 15.92 3.72 -9.23
C GLN A 160 16.23 5.22 -9.04
N ALA A 161 16.71 5.61 -7.88
CA ALA A 161 17.18 6.97 -7.60
C ALA A 161 18.51 7.32 -8.27
N GLY A 162 19.17 6.35 -8.94
CA GLY A 162 20.49 6.56 -9.56
C GLY A 162 21.66 6.60 -8.57
N LEU A 163 21.44 6.29 -7.29
CA LEU A 163 22.48 6.31 -6.27
C LEU A 163 23.45 5.14 -6.37
N MET A 164 23.03 4.03 -6.99
CA MET A 164 23.82 2.80 -7.17
C MET A 164 24.13 2.53 -8.65
N ALA A 165 24.05 3.53 -9.52
CA ALA A 165 24.32 3.36 -10.93
C ALA A 165 25.79 3.00 -11.17
N ARG A 166 26.02 1.80 -11.65
CA ARG A 166 27.34 1.27 -12.02
C ARG A 166 27.79 1.77 -13.41
N GLU A 167 26.90 2.38 -14.16
CA GLU A 167 27.14 3.02 -15.46
C GLU A 167 26.42 4.37 -15.45
N ALA A 168 27.07 5.37 -16.09
CA ALA A 168 26.65 6.76 -16.13
C ALA A 168 25.17 6.93 -16.51
N THR A 169 24.29 6.82 -15.56
CA THR A 169 22.92 7.27 -15.70
C THR A 169 22.94 8.77 -15.88
N ALA A 170 22.21 9.24 -16.88
CA ALA A 170 22.15 10.64 -17.27
C ALA A 170 22.05 11.53 -16.01
N PRO A 171 22.81 12.63 -15.92
CA PRO A 171 22.84 13.53 -14.76
C PRO A 171 21.44 14.03 -14.37
N HIS A 172 20.49 13.97 -15.30
CA HIS A 172 19.08 14.28 -15.09
C HIS A 172 18.35 13.33 -14.12
N ALA A 173 18.73 12.04 -14.04
CA ALA A 173 18.07 11.08 -13.16
C ALA A 173 18.37 11.38 -11.68
N LEU A 174 19.60 11.77 -11.39
CA LEU A 174 20.02 12.19 -10.03
C LEU A 174 19.33 13.50 -9.62
N LEU A 175 19.23 14.48 -10.53
CA LEU A 175 18.55 15.74 -10.27
C LEU A 175 17.04 15.52 -10.01
N VAL A 176 16.39 14.69 -10.80
CA VAL A 176 14.96 14.37 -10.61
C VAL A 176 14.74 13.64 -9.28
N SER A 177 15.60 12.69 -8.92
CA SER A 177 15.48 11.96 -7.65
C SER A 177 15.73 12.86 -6.43
N MET A 178 16.69 13.77 -6.51
CA MET A 178 16.93 14.76 -5.44
C MET A 178 15.75 15.74 -5.29
N PHE A 179 15.08 16.08 -6.39
CA PHE A 179 13.91 16.97 -6.37
C PHE A 179 12.63 16.29 -5.86
N THR A 180 12.54 14.96 -5.98
CA THR A 180 11.37 14.18 -5.53
C THR A 180 11.49 13.68 -4.09
N LEU A 181 12.71 13.62 -3.54
CA LEU A 181 12.99 13.16 -2.18
C LEU A 181 13.16 14.31 -1.17
N GLY A 182 13.33 15.55 -1.61
CA GLY A 182 13.43 16.77 -0.78
C GLY A 182 12.13 17.48 -0.62
#